data_d8d990e86e11617aff20a0d8005758a6
#
_entry.id   d8d990e86e11617aff20a0d8005758a6
#
_cell.length_a   1.000
_cell.length_b   1.000
_cell.length_c   1.000
_cell.angle_alpha   90.00
_cell.angle_beta   90.00
_cell.angle_gamma   90.00
#
_symmetry.space_group_name_H-M   'P 1'
#
loop_
_entity.id
_entity.type
_entity.pdbx_description
1 polymer ?
#
loop_
_entity_poly.entity_id
_entity_poly.type
_entity_poly.pdbx_seq_one_letter_code
_entity_poly.pdbx_strand_id
1 'polypeptide(L)'
;MPGVGYPNPNRSHFESMAIWQTARTDPEEYKGYGWLGRALDLAGGDSYTITTDVPRTLRGRRSAAIALTRLEDLTLADAGTVKDAVGPEAQQDLLAFVRRQAVDGTNAAEKMAALSKGSDGAGYPSTGLADRLRLISRLLKADLGTRVFYTTQGSFDTHATQQFTHANLLNEFAGAVAAFFADLQTAKLADRVTLLAFSEFGRTIKENGSAGTDHGTAGVVFLAGPHVKGGVTGTLPSLTDLDKGEPKMTTDFRRVYATLLADWLSVKGDVLGGSYEPLKLFV
;
A
#
# COMPACT_ATOMS: atom_id res chain seq x y z
N MET A 1 -6.63 -11.53 8.22
CA MET A 1 -7.73 -10.98 9.05
C MET A 1 -8.99 -10.92 8.20
N PRO A 2 -9.99 -11.73 8.46
CA PRO A 2 -11.30 -11.68 7.80
C PRO A 2 -12.21 -10.63 8.46
N GLY A 3 -13.29 -10.27 7.77
CA GLY A 3 -14.32 -9.39 8.29
C GLY A 3 -13.92 -7.93 8.47
N VAL A 4 -12.93 -7.47 7.71
CA VAL A 4 -12.43 -6.10 7.80
C VAL A 4 -13.23 -5.18 6.87
N GLY A 5 -13.67 -4.05 7.39
CA GLY A 5 -14.46 -3.07 6.65
C GLY A 5 -14.57 -1.74 7.38
N TYR A 6 -15.62 -0.96 7.08
CA TYR A 6 -15.93 0.30 7.74
C TYR A 6 -17.45 0.49 7.89
N PRO A 7 -17.90 1.31 8.85
CA PRO A 7 -19.34 1.58 9.04
C PRO A 7 -19.96 2.24 7.82
N ASN A 8 -21.21 1.88 7.50
CA ASN A 8 -21.96 2.41 6.35
C ASN A 8 -21.20 2.28 5.03
N PRO A 9 -20.85 1.05 4.62
CA PRO A 9 -20.00 0.80 3.46
C PRO A 9 -20.65 1.26 2.17
N ASN A 10 -19.82 1.76 1.27
CA ASN A 10 -20.19 2.15 -0.08
C ASN A 10 -19.75 1.06 -1.07
N ARG A 11 -20.58 0.78 -2.07
CA ARG A 11 -20.26 -0.21 -3.14
C ARG A 11 -19.53 0.41 -4.33
N SER A 12 -19.34 1.72 -4.35
CA SER A 12 -18.53 2.42 -5.36
C SER A 12 -17.05 2.17 -5.10
N HIS A 13 -16.34 1.64 -6.07
CA HIS A 13 -14.88 1.50 -6.02
C HIS A 13 -14.18 2.83 -5.68
N PHE A 14 -14.62 3.92 -6.31
CA PHE A 14 -13.98 5.24 -6.15
C PHE A 14 -14.10 5.74 -4.71
N GLU A 15 -15.28 5.66 -4.14
CA GLU A 15 -15.52 6.13 -2.78
C GLU A 15 -14.91 5.20 -1.75
N SER A 16 -15.12 3.90 -1.90
CA SER A 16 -14.54 2.90 -1.00
C SER A 16 -13.02 2.98 -0.99
N MET A 17 -12.38 3.03 -2.16
CA MET A 17 -10.93 3.20 -2.26
C MET A 17 -10.47 4.53 -1.65
N ALA A 18 -11.21 5.62 -1.86
CA ALA A 18 -10.89 6.90 -1.24
C ALA A 18 -10.95 6.82 0.29
N ILE A 19 -11.95 6.14 0.85
CA ILE A 19 -12.09 5.90 2.29
C ILE A 19 -10.89 5.09 2.82
N TRP A 20 -10.55 3.98 2.19
CA TRP A 20 -9.41 3.16 2.58
C TRP A 20 -8.07 3.92 2.47
N GLN A 21 -7.90 4.71 1.42
CA GLN A 21 -6.66 5.48 1.22
C GLN A 21 -6.52 6.66 2.16
N THR A 22 -7.63 7.21 2.66
CA THR A 22 -7.59 8.37 3.56
C THR A 22 -7.89 8.03 5.01
N ALA A 23 -8.46 6.87 5.30
CA ALA A 23 -9.03 6.52 6.60
C ALA A 23 -10.16 7.48 7.06
N ARG A 24 -10.78 8.21 6.12
CA ARG A 24 -11.88 9.13 6.35
C ARG A 24 -13.15 8.59 5.70
N THR A 25 -14.27 8.69 6.38
CA THR A 25 -15.58 8.23 5.87
C THR A 25 -16.48 9.38 5.43
N ASP A 26 -16.18 10.61 5.84
CA ASP A 26 -16.89 11.81 5.38
C ASP A 26 -16.48 12.15 3.96
N PRO A 27 -17.44 12.40 3.03
CA PRO A 27 -17.17 12.77 1.64
C PRO A 27 -16.29 14.00 1.45
N GLU A 28 -16.35 14.96 2.34
CA GLU A 28 -15.48 16.14 2.27
C GLU A 28 -14.06 15.82 2.73
N GLU A 29 -13.91 14.94 3.69
CA GLU A 29 -12.61 14.56 4.24
C GLU A 29 -11.84 13.56 3.38
N TYR A 30 -12.50 12.59 2.73
CA TYR A 30 -11.79 11.61 1.89
C TYR A 30 -11.32 12.16 0.54
N LYS A 31 -11.68 13.39 0.19
CA LYS A 31 -11.06 14.10 -0.93
C LYS A 31 -9.66 14.62 -0.61
N GLY A 32 -9.28 14.66 0.65
CA GLY A 32 -8.04 15.22 1.17
C GLY A 32 -6.81 14.30 1.06
N TYR A 33 -5.88 14.49 1.98
CA TYR A 33 -4.61 13.74 2.04
C TYR A 33 -4.81 12.29 2.51
N GLY A 34 -3.91 11.41 2.07
CA GLY A 34 -3.88 10.01 2.46
C GLY A 34 -3.38 9.79 3.89
N TRP A 35 -3.73 8.65 4.48
CA TRP A 35 -3.32 8.36 5.85
C TRP A 35 -1.80 8.14 5.98
N LEU A 36 -1.15 7.48 5.01
CA LEU A 36 0.32 7.35 5.00
C LEU A 36 1.01 8.68 4.73
N GLY A 37 0.45 9.52 3.83
CA GLY A 37 0.97 10.86 3.62
C GLY A 37 0.94 11.70 4.89
N ARG A 38 -0.19 11.69 5.65
CA ARG A 38 -0.27 12.37 6.96
C ARG A 38 0.70 11.77 7.99
N ALA A 39 0.89 10.45 7.97
CA ALA A 39 1.85 9.80 8.86
C ALA A 39 3.29 10.27 8.57
N LEU A 40 3.67 10.34 7.30
CA LEU A 40 4.99 10.82 6.87
C LEU A 40 5.17 12.32 7.12
N ASP A 41 4.11 13.12 7.02
CA ASP A 41 4.15 14.55 7.41
C ASP A 41 4.53 14.76 8.88
N LEU A 42 4.18 13.80 9.75
CA LEU A 42 4.50 13.83 11.19
C LEU A 42 5.87 13.20 11.51
N ALA A 43 6.18 12.10 10.88
CA ALA A 43 7.35 11.28 11.22
C ALA A 43 8.56 11.54 10.32
N GLY A 44 8.38 12.24 9.21
CA GLY A 44 9.37 12.36 8.16
C GLY A 44 9.57 11.05 7.39
N GLY A 45 10.40 11.13 6.37
CA GLY A 45 10.75 10.01 5.49
C GLY A 45 10.02 10.08 4.16
N ASP A 46 10.56 9.32 3.20
CA ASP A 46 10.09 9.28 1.82
C ASP A 46 9.22 8.06 1.55
N SER A 47 8.46 8.12 0.48
CA SER A 47 7.67 7.00 -0.02
C SER A 47 7.86 6.81 -1.53
N TYR A 48 7.82 5.56 -1.96
CA TYR A 48 7.82 5.19 -3.36
C TYR A 48 6.56 4.42 -3.71
N THR A 49 6.03 4.67 -4.89
CA THR A 49 4.98 3.85 -5.45
C THR A 49 5.43 3.23 -6.76
N ILE A 50 5.22 1.93 -6.90
CA ILE A 50 5.47 1.21 -8.16
C ILE A 50 4.15 1.13 -8.93
N THR A 51 3.73 2.29 -9.41
CA THR A 51 2.51 2.55 -10.17
C THR A 51 2.75 3.72 -11.11
N THR A 52 1.87 3.96 -12.07
CA THR A 52 1.95 5.11 -12.99
C THR A 52 1.72 6.45 -12.28
N ASP A 53 0.88 6.46 -11.24
CA ASP A 53 0.49 7.67 -10.53
C ASP A 53 0.66 7.52 -9.02
N VAL A 54 0.88 8.62 -8.32
CA VAL A 54 0.93 8.64 -6.86
C VAL A 54 -0.47 8.42 -6.30
N PRO A 55 -0.73 7.27 -5.61
CA PRO A 55 -2.02 7.01 -5.01
C PRO A 55 -2.30 7.99 -3.87
N ARG A 56 -3.58 8.24 -3.61
CA ARG A 56 -3.99 9.19 -2.57
C ARG A 56 -3.43 8.85 -1.20
N THR A 57 -3.31 7.57 -0.89
CA THR A 57 -2.78 7.10 0.41
C THR A 57 -1.41 7.70 0.77
N LEU A 58 -0.57 7.99 -0.23
CA LEU A 58 0.78 8.55 -0.06
C LEU A 58 0.82 10.08 -0.15
N ARG A 59 -0.28 10.74 -0.50
CA ARG A 59 -0.31 12.20 -0.63
C ARG A 59 -0.39 12.85 0.74
N GLY A 60 0.66 13.50 1.16
CA GLY A 60 0.72 14.33 2.35
C GLY A 60 0.72 15.83 2.02
N ARG A 61 0.70 16.66 3.04
CA ARG A 61 0.83 18.12 2.90
C ARG A 61 2.28 18.55 2.65
N ARG A 62 3.22 17.80 3.24
CA ARG A 62 4.66 18.08 3.20
C ARG A 62 5.45 16.90 2.61
N SER A 63 4.97 15.69 2.83
CA SER A 63 5.58 14.48 2.31
C SER A 63 5.26 14.32 0.82
N ALA A 64 6.26 13.91 0.06
CA ALA A 64 6.11 13.55 -1.33
C ALA A 64 6.31 12.06 -1.52
N ALA A 65 5.63 11.53 -2.54
CA ALA A 65 5.86 10.18 -3.02
C ALA A 65 6.45 10.23 -4.42
N ILE A 66 7.41 9.38 -4.69
CA ILE A 66 7.99 9.21 -6.02
C ILE A 66 7.29 8.03 -6.70
N ALA A 67 6.65 8.28 -7.85
CA ALA A 67 6.07 7.24 -8.68
C ALA A 67 7.08 6.78 -9.72
N LEU A 68 7.27 5.47 -9.84
CA LEU A 68 8.10 4.87 -10.88
C LEU A 68 7.54 3.52 -11.30
N THR A 69 7.73 3.17 -12.54
CA THR A 69 7.34 1.87 -13.09
C THR A 69 8.57 1.00 -13.38
N ARG A 70 9.72 1.62 -13.56
CA ARG A 70 11.01 0.98 -13.86
C ARG A 70 12.14 1.74 -13.18
N LEU A 71 13.31 1.11 -13.04
CA LEU A 71 14.51 1.74 -12.49
C LEU A 71 14.99 2.93 -13.32
N GLU A 72 14.82 2.82 -14.62
CA GLU A 72 15.24 3.85 -15.58
C GLU A 72 14.44 5.15 -15.39
N ASP A 73 13.26 5.10 -14.78
CA ASP A 73 12.43 6.27 -14.46
C ASP A 73 13.10 7.19 -13.40
N LEU A 74 14.11 6.67 -12.66
CA LEU A 74 14.91 7.45 -11.71
C LEU A 74 16.05 8.24 -12.36
N THR A 75 16.32 8.04 -13.65
CA THR A 75 17.29 8.85 -14.37
C THR A 75 16.68 10.23 -14.64
N LEU A 76 17.21 11.25 -13.95
CA LEU A 76 16.79 12.64 -14.17
C LEU A 76 17.17 13.09 -15.59
N ALA A 77 16.16 13.42 -16.38
CA ALA A 77 16.35 14.33 -17.49
C ALA A 77 16.73 15.69 -16.91
N ASP A 78 17.95 16.10 -17.19
CA ASP A 78 18.59 17.39 -16.95
C ASP A 78 17.93 18.35 -15.92
N ALA A 79 18.53 18.44 -14.73
CA ALA A 79 18.11 19.31 -13.64
C ALA A 79 18.18 20.81 -13.96
N GLY A 80 18.60 21.17 -15.18
CA GLY A 80 18.74 22.55 -15.65
C GLY A 80 17.43 23.27 -15.93
N THR A 81 16.37 22.52 -16.30
CA THR A 81 15.12 23.08 -16.84
C THR A 81 14.10 23.49 -15.75
N VAL A 82 14.30 23.10 -14.49
CA VAL A 82 13.34 23.41 -13.41
C VAL A 82 13.53 24.82 -12.82
N LYS A 83 14.62 25.50 -13.15
CA LYS A 83 14.98 26.80 -12.57
C LYS A 83 14.07 27.96 -12.98
N ASP A 84 13.36 27.87 -14.09
CA ASP A 84 12.69 29.03 -14.71
C ASP A 84 11.16 29.09 -14.48
N ALA A 85 10.58 28.14 -13.77
CA ALA A 85 9.12 27.97 -13.74
C ALA A 85 8.38 28.58 -12.53
N VAL A 86 9.06 29.11 -11.50
CA VAL A 86 8.39 29.50 -10.23
C VAL A 86 8.86 30.87 -9.69
N GLY A 87 7.93 31.75 -9.28
CA GLY A 87 8.17 33.11 -8.77
C GLY A 87 8.86 33.21 -7.39
N PRO A 88 9.40 34.39 -6.96
CA PRO A 88 10.46 34.50 -5.96
C PRO A 88 10.13 34.08 -4.51
N GLU A 89 8.92 34.23 -4.01
CA GLU A 89 8.60 33.93 -2.59
C GLU A 89 8.00 32.54 -2.34
N ALA A 90 7.20 32.02 -3.27
CA ALA A 90 6.79 30.63 -3.25
C ALA A 90 7.94 29.69 -3.64
N GLN A 91 9.02 30.26 -4.17
CA GLN A 91 10.18 29.56 -4.69
C GLN A 91 11.05 28.92 -3.61
N GLN A 92 11.20 29.49 -2.41
CA GLN A 92 12.19 28.96 -1.45
C GLN A 92 11.78 27.61 -0.89
N ASP A 93 10.54 27.40 -0.51
CA ASP A 93 10.07 26.12 0.04
C ASP A 93 9.84 25.07 -1.07
N LEU A 94 9.27 25.50 -2.20
CA LEU A 94 9.04 24.61 -3.35
C LEU A 94 10.37 24.25 -4.05
N LEU A 95 11.30 25.21 -4.21
CA LEU A 95 12.63 24.95 -4.76
C LEU A 95 13.48 24.09 -3.83
N ALA A 96 13.42 24.29 -2.53
CA ALA A 96 14.11 23.45 -1.56
C ALA A 96 13.54 22.01 -1.60
N PHE A 97 12.23 21.88 -1.74
CA PHE A 97 11.54 20.62 -1.92
C PHE A 97 11.95 19.91 -3.22
N VAL A 98 11.85 20.62 -4.36
CA VAL A 98 12.22 20.08 -5.69
C VAL A 98 13.70 19.71 -5.76
N ARG A 99 14.59 20.55 -5.18
CA ARG A 99 16.03 20.24 -5.10
C ARG A 99 16.31 19.02 -4.26
N ARG A 100 15.63 18.85 -3.12
CA ARG A 100 15.77 17.67 -2.28
C ARG A 100 15.34 16.43 -3.06
N GLN A 101 14.18 16.47 -3.70
CA GLN A 101 13.69 15.37 -4.52
C GLN A 101 14.64 15.03 -5.69
N ALA A 102 15.24 16.05 -6.31
CA ALA A 102 16.22 15.84 -7.38
C ALA A 102 17.51 15.20 -6.87
N VAL A 103 18.04 15.67 -5.72
CA VAL A 103 19.24 15.09 -5.10
C VAL A 103 18.97 13.67 -4.62
N ASP A 104 17.81 13.44 -3.99
CA ASP A 104 17.43 12.12 -3.51
C ASP A 104 17.22 11.14 -4.69
N GLY A 105 16.61 11.61 -5.78
CA GLY A 105 16.48 10.86 -7.03
C GLY A 105 17.83 10.52 -7.68
N THR A 106 18.78 11.46 -7.70
CA THR A 106 20.13 11.22 -8.24
C THR A 106 20.90 10.21 -7.40
N ASN A 107 20.91 10.38 -6.08
CA ASN A 107 21.55 9.45 -5.15
C ASN A 107 20.90 8.05 -5.22
N ALA A 108 19.57 7.99 -5.40
CA ALA A 108 18.85 6.77 -5.62
C ALA A 108 19.31 6.09 -6.92
N ALA A 109 19.36 6.82 -8.03
CA ALA A 109 19.80 6.30 -9.33
C ALA A 109 21.23 5.76 -9.29
N GLU A 110 22.17 6.46 -8.64
CA GLU A 110 23.57 6.02 -8.49
C GLU A 110 23.67 4.74 -7.65
N LYS A 111 23.00 4.69 -6.51
CA LYS A 111 22.95 3.48 -5.66
C LYS A 111 22.31 2.31 -6.39
N MET A 112 21.28 2.56 -7.18
CA MET A 112 20.57 1.54 -7.97
C MET A 112 21.42 1.03 -9.14
N ALA A 113 22.16 1.90 -9.83
CA ALA A 113 23.10 1.50 -10.87
C ALA A 113 24.21 0.56 -10.32
N ALA A 114 24.63 0.79 -9.08
CA ALA A 114 25.56 -0.10 -8.39
C ALA A 114 24.93 -1.49 -8.09
N LEU A 115 23.62 -1.54 -7.80
CA LEU A 115 22.90 -2.78 -7.49
C LEU A 115 22.44 -3.53 -8.76
N SER A 116 22.29 -2.86 -9.90
CA SER A 116 21.83 -3.49 -11.14
C SER A 116 22.85 -4.53 -11.68
N LYS A 117 24.08 -4.53 -11.17
CA LYS A 117 25.12 -5.53 -11.48
C LYS A 117 25.04 -6.79 -10.57
N GLY A 118 24.18 -6.77 -9.55
CA GLY A 118 23.93 -7.93 -8.69
C GLY A 118 22.89 -8.88 -9.30
N SER A 119 23.06 -10.18 -9.11
CA SER A 119 22.04 -11.15 -9.51
C SER A 119 20.73 -10.86 -8.79
N ASP A 120 19.66 -10.71 -9.54
CA ASP A 120 18.32 -10.76 -8.98
C ASP A 120 18.14 -12.09 -8.26
N GLY A 121 17.63 -12.04 -7.03
CA GLY A 121 17.34 -13.25 -6.28
C GLY A 121 16.52 -14.20 -7.14
N ALA A 122 17.05 -15.38 -7.39
CA ALA A 122 16.35 -16.40 -8.16
C ALA A 122 15.05 -16.78 -7.46
N GLY A 123 13.95 -16.88 -8.17
CA GLY A 123 12.71 -17.44 -7.66
C GLY A 123 11.46 -16.57 -7.72
N TYR A 124 11.51 -15.35 -8.25
CA TYR A 124 10.29 -14.58 -8.50
C TYR A 124 9.48 -15.21 -9.66
N PRO A 125 8.16 -15.44 -9.48
CA PRO A 125 7.32 -15.87 -10.58
C PRO A 125 7.20 -14.79 -11.65
N SER A 126 6.89 -15.21 -12.90
CA SER A 126 6.70 -14.29 -14.03
C SER A 126 5.33 -13.63 -13.99
N THR A 127 5.08 -12.76 -12.99
CA THR A 127 3.83 -12.02 -12.83
C THR A 127 4.11 -10.54 -12.57
N GLY A 128 3.16 -9.69 -12.98
CA GLY A 128 3.34 -8.25 -12.81
C GLY A 128 3.51 -7.79 -11.35
N LEU A 129 2.88 -8.47 -10.39
CA LEU A 129 3.10 -8.19 -8.97
C LEU A 129 4.52 -8.59 -8.53
N ALA A 130 5.00 -9.75 -8.98
CA ALA A 130 6.34 -10.21 -8.64
C ALA A 130 7.42 -9.26 -9.19
N ASP A 131 7.25 -8.73 -10.40
CA ASP A 131 8.16 -7.74 -10.97
C ASP A 131 8.20 -6.45 -10.14
N ARG A 132 7.03 -5.97 -9.70
CA ARG A 132 6.96 -4.78 -8.83
C ARG A 132 7.56 -5.02 -7.44
N LEU A 133 7.32 -6.17 -6.82
CA LEU A 133 7.92 -6.53 -5.53
C LEU A 133 9.43 -6.73 -5.64
N ARG A 134 9.92 -7.28 -6.76
CA ARG A 134 11.36 -7.37 -7.07
C ARG A 134 11.99 -5.98 -7.16
N LEU A 135 11.30 -5.02 -7.80
CA LEU A 135 11.76 -3.64 -7.86
C LEU A 135 11.79 -3.00 -6.47
N ILE A 136 10.77 -3.21 -5.63
CA ILE A 136 10.76 -2.76 -4.23
C ILE A 136 11.93 -3.39 -3.45
N SER A 137 12.21 -4.67 -3.64
CA SER A 137 13.37 -5.32 -3.00
C SER A 137 14.69 -4.67 -3.38
N ARG A 138 14.87 -4.29 -4.64
CA ARG A 138 16.07 -3.55 -5.10
C ARG A 138 16.17 -2.19 -4.41
N LEU A 139 15.07 -1.44 -4.32
CA LEU A 139 15.04 -0.14 -3.63
C LEU A 139 15.38 -0.28 -2.14
N LEU A 140 14.87 -1.33 -1.48
CA LEU A 140 15.21 -1.65 -0.09
C LEU A 140 16.70 -1.97 0.08
N LYS A 141 17.29 -2.74 -0.83
CA LYS A 141 18.73 -3.06 -0.84
C LYS A 141 19.61 -1.82 -1.08
N ALA A 142 19.09 -0.82 -1.80
CA ALA A 142 19.79 0.46 -2.02
C ALA A 142 19.84 1.32 -0.76
N ASP A 143 19.05 1.03 0.26
CA ASP A 143 18.96 1.73 1.55
C ASP A 143 18.81 3.26 1.38
N LEU A 144 17.76 3.65 0.66
CA LEU A 144 17.46 5.04 0.32
C LEU A 144 16.83 5.83 1.48
N GLY A 145 16.61 5.20 2.65
CA GLY A 145 15.92 5.81 3.77
C GLY A 145 14.39 5.82 3.61
N THR A 146 13.86 5.17 2.58
CA THR A 146 12.43 5.10 2.28
C THR A 146 11.69 4.30 3.34
N ARG A 147 10.61 4.85 3.86
CA ARG A 147 9.81 4.22 4.90
C ARG A 147 8.58 3.47 4.37
N VAL A 148 8.05 3.88 3.23
CA VAL A 148 6.82 3.33 2.68
C VAL A 148 6.98 3.04 1.19
N PHE A 149 6.59 1.81 0.82
CA PHE A 149 6.43 1.40 -0.58
C PHE A 149 4.98 1.04 -0.84
N TYR A 150 4.48 1.38 -2.01
CA TYR A 150 3.12 1.05 -2.42
C TYR A 150 3.12 0.43 -3.81
N THR A 151 2.31 -0.59 -4.01
CA THR A 151 2.01 -1.17 -5.31
C THR A 151 0.61 -1.77 -5.32
N THR A 152 0.13 -2.18 -6.48
CA THR A 152 -1.21 -2.73 -6.67
C THR A 152 -1.18 -4.03 -7.44
N GLN A 153 -2.15 -4.90 -7.19
CA GLN A 153 -2.50 -6.02 -8.07
C GLN A 153 -3.96 -5.87 -8.48
N GLY A 154 -4.22 -5.76 -9.76
CA GLY A 154 -5.57 -5.60 -10.31
C GLY A 154 -6.31 -6.92 -10.51
N SER A 155 -7.44 -6.80 -11.19
CA SER A 155 -8.27 -7.92 -11.68
C SER A 155 -9.06 -8.70 -10.62
N PHE A 156 -9.11 -8.24 -9.36
CA PHE A 156 -9.92 -8.89 -8.32
C PHE A 156 -11.42 -8.58 -8.43
N ASP A 157 -11.82 -7.65 -9.29
CA ASP A 157 -13.23 -7.33 -9.53
C ASP A 157 -13.92 -8.37 -10.43
N THR A 158 -14.00 -9.59 -9.92
CA THR A 158 -14.46 -10.78 -10.63
C THR A 158 -15.98 -10.99 -10.42
N HIS A 159 -16.82 -10.43 -11.29
CA HIS A 159 -18.27 -10.59 -11.27
C HIS A 159 -18.78 -11.79 -12.10
N ALA A 160 -17.90 -12.45 -12.86
CA ALA A 160 -18.24 -13.60 -13.69
C ALA A 160 -17.13 -14.65 -13.64
N THR A 161 -17.48 -15.93 -13.75
CA THR A 161 -16.52 -17.06 -13.77
C THR A 161 -15.42 -16.94 -12.71
N GLN A 162 -15.81 -16.53 -11.51
CA GLN A 162 -14.91 -16.05 -10.45
C GLN A 162 -13.96 -17.13 -9.93
N GLN A 163 -14.43 -18.37 -9.78
CA GLN A 163 -13.73 -19.41 -9.04
C GLN A 163 -12.28 -19.60 -9.46
N PHE A 164 -12.04 -19.82 -10.74
CA PHE A 164 -10.67 -20.06 -11.26
C PHE A 164 -9.84 -18.78 -11.34
N THR A 165 -10.46 -17.68 -11.76
CA THR A 165 -9.78 -16.40 -11.89
C THR A 165 -9.30 -15.91 -10.51
N HIS A 166 -10.15 -15.98 -9.51
CA HIS A 166 -9.81 -15.56 -8.16
C HIS A 166 -8.73 -16.45 -7.53
N ALA A 167 -8.81 -17.77 -7.72
CA ALA A 167 -7.80 -18.70 -7.26
C ALA A 167 -6.42 -18.41 -7.88
N ASN A 168 -6.38 -18.13 -9.20
CA ASN A 168 -5.13 -17.77 -9.89
C ASN A 168 -4.55 -16.44 -9.37
N LEU A 169 -5.36 -15.41 -9.17
CA LEU A 169 -4.91 -14.14 -8.62
C LEU A 169 -4.34 -14.29 -7.20
N LEU A 170 -4.94 -15.13 -6.37
CA LEU A 170 -4.40 -15.43 -5.04
C LEU A 170 -3.10 -16.22 -5.10
N ASN A 171 -2.95 -17.16 -6.05
CA ASN A 171 -1.70 -17.88 -6.28
C ASN A 171 -0.58 -16.93 -6.74
N GLU A 172 -0.86 -16.01 -7.66
CA GLU A 172 0.08 -14.98 -8.08
C GLU A 172 0.50 -14.10 -6.91
N PHE A 173 -0.46 -13.64 -6.10
CA PHE A 173 -0.21 -12.88 -4.89
C PHE A 173 0.69 -13.63 -3.92
N ALA A 174 0.32 -14.85 -3.56
CA ALA A 174 1.05 -15.66 -2.59
C ALA A 174 2.47 -15.98 -3.07
N GLY A 175 2.64 -16.37 -4.34
CA GLY A 175 3.95 -16.66 -4.94
C GLY A 175 4.85 -15.42 -4.99
N ALA A 176 4.31 -14.27 -5.36
CA ALA A 176 5.07 -13.02 -5.40
C ALA A 176 5.52 -12.57 -4.01
N VAL A 177 4.63 -12.64 -3.01
CA VAL A 177 4.95 -12.28 -1.62
C VAL A 177 5.96 -13.25 -1.01
N ALA A 178 5.82 -14.55 -1.25
CA ALA A 178 6.79 -15.55 -0.78
C ALA A 178 8.18 -15.31 -1.35
N ALA A 179 8.28 -15.08 -2.66
CA ALA A 179 9.56 -14.77 -3.33
C ALA A 179 10.19 -13.46 -2.79
N PHE A 180 9.37 -12.43 -2.55
CA PHE A 180 9.81 -11.16 -1.99
C PHE A 180 10.44 -11.33 -0.61
N PHE A 181 9.78 -12.03 0.31
CA PHE A 181 10.34 -12.24 1.64
C PHE A 181 11.56 -13.20 1.63
N ALA A 182 11.61 -14.20 0.76
CA ALA A 182 12.78 -15.05 0.58
C ALA A 182 14.01 -14.23 0.11
N ASP A 183 13.81 -13.31 -0.83
CA ASP A 183 14.84 -12.41 -1.31
C ASP A 183 15.32 -11.44 -0.21
N LEU A 184 14.39 -10.86 0.57
CA LEU A 184 14.72 -10.01 1.71
C LEU A 184 15.44 -10.76 2.84
N GLN A 185 15.09 -12.02 3.09
CA GLN A 185 15.79 -12.88 4.05
C GLN A 185 17.24 -13.09 3.63
N THR A 186 17.48 -13.40 2.35
CA THR A 186 18.83 -13.55 1.81
C THR A 186 19.64 -12.27 1.98
N ALA A 187 19.00 -11.10 1.80
CA ALA A 187 19.62 -9.79 1.99
C ALA A 187 19.69 -9.35 3.48
N LYS A 188 19.15 -10.11 4.42
CA LYS A 188 19.04 -9.78 5.86
C LYS A 188 18.24 -8.49 6.11
N LEU A 189 17.23 -8.25 5.29
CA LEU A 189 16.35 -7.07 5.35
C LEU A 189 14.92 -7.40 5.77
N ALA A 190 14.55 -8.68 5.86
CA ALA A 190 13.19 -9.11 6.13
C ALA A 190 12.63 -8.54 7.44
N ASP A 191 13.45 -8.43 8.49
CA ASP A 191 13.05 -7.90 9.81
C ASP A 191 12.68 -6.40 9.77
N ARG A 192 13.04 -5.70 8.70
CA ARG A 192 12.74 -4.28 8.49
C ARG A 192 11.44 -4.06 7.70
N VAL A 193 10.75 -5.13 7.30
CA VAL A 193 9.62 -5.03 6.36
C VAL A 193 8.38 -5.70 6.90
N THR A 194 7.28 -4.95 6.91
CA THR A 194 5.92 -5.47 7.09
C THR A 194 5.11 -5.12 5.85
N LEU A 195 4.48 -6.12 5.25
CA LEU A 195 3.60 -5.98 4.10
C LEU A 195 2.15 -5.98 4.58
N LEU A 196 1.39 -4.96 4.15
CA LEU A 196 -0.07 -4.90 4.28
C LEU A 196 -0.69 -5.02 2.90
N ALA A 197 -1.61 -5.97 2.71
CA ALA A 197 -2.46 -6.04 1.52
C ALA A 197 -3.94 -5.95 1.92
N PHE A 198 -4.67 -5.12 1.20
CA PHE A 198 -6.10 -4.90 1.42
C PHE A 198 -6.84 -4.72 0.09
N SER A 199 -8.14 -4.89 0.11
CA SER A 199 -9.06 -4.51 -0.95
C SER A 199 -10.14 -3.59 -0.36
N GLU A 200 -10.69 -2.72 -1.20
CA GLU A 200 -11.74 -1.78 -0.81
C GLU A 200 -13.12 -2.40 -0.69
N PHE A 201 -13.30 -3.65 -1.11
CA PHE A 201 -14.56 -4.39 -1.04
C PHE A 201 -14.38 -5.81 -0.53
N GLY A 202 -15.46 -6.38 0.02
CA GLY A 202 -15.65 -7.81 0.24
C GLY A 202 -16.53 -8.41 -0.84
N ARG A 203 -17.12 -9.56 -0.56
CA ARG A 203 -18.03 -10.28 -1.50
C ARG A 203 -19.32 -10.68 -0.82
N THR A 204 -20.41 -10.71 -1.61
CA THR A 204 -21.69 -11.29 -1.19
C THR A 204 -21.54 -12.79 -0.98
N ILE A 205 -22.40 -13.38 -0.12
CA ILE A 205 -22.44 -14.83 0.10
C ILE A 205 -23.04 -15.56 -1.12
N LYS A 206 -24.05 -14.94 -1.74
CA LYS A 206 -24.77 -15.57 -2.85
C LYS A 206 -24.03 -15.35 -4.16
N GLU A 207 -23.87 -16.41 -4.92
CA GLU A 207 -23.43 -16.35 -6.31
C GLU A 207 -24.45 -15.58 -7.16
N ASN A 208 -23.97 -14.75 -8.06
CA ASN A 208 -24.80 -14.05 -9.04
C ASN A 208 -25.06 -14.89 -10.29
N GLY A 209 -25.86 -14.37 -11.23
CA GLY A 209 -26.24 -15.08 -12.46
C GLY A 209 -25.10 -15.34 -13.46
N SER A 210 -23.89 -14.86 -13.20
CA SER A 210 -22.71 -14.98 -14.07
C SER A 210 -21.61 -15.86 -13.48
N ALA A 211 -21.91 -16.71 -12.49
CA ALA A 211 -20.96 -17.53 -11.75
C ALA A 211 -19.83 -16.71 -11.10
N GLY A 212 -20.20 -15.58 -10.51
CA GLY A 212 -19.37 -14.69 -9.72
C GLY A 212 -20.11 -14.23 -8.46
N THR A 213 -19.59 -13.21 -7.80
CA THR A 213 -20.23 -12.57 -6.66
C THR A 213 -20.20 -11.06 -6.81
N ASP A 214 -21.16 -10.38 -6.20
CA ASP A 214 -21.17 -8.94 -6.16
C ASP A 214 -20.34 -8.41 -4.99
N HIS A 215 -20.10 -7.10 -4.95
CA HIS A 215 -19.38 -6.47 -3.85
C HIS A 215 -20.15 -6.63 -2.54
N GLY A 216 -19.39 -6.92 -1.50
CA GLY A 216 -19.85 -6.96 -0.12
C GLY A 216 -19.02 -6.03 0.78
N THR A 217 -19.44 -5.92 2.02
CA THR A 217 -18.95 -4.92 2.97
C THR A 217 -17.76 -5.37 3.80
N ALA A 218 -17.59 -6.68 3.98
CA ALA A 218 -16.55 -7.26 4.81
C ALA A 218 -15.52 -8.00 3.96
N GLY A 219 -14.32 -7.46 3.90
CA GLY A 219 -13.21 -8.00 3.12
C GLY A 219 -12.19 -8.76 3.97
N VAL A 220 -11.05 -9.04 3.36
CA VAL A 220 -9.90 -9.68 3.99
C VAL A 220 -8.70 -8.75 3.91
N VAL A 221 -7.98 -8.64 5.02
CA VAL A 221 -6.68 -7.96 5.07
C VAL A 221 -5.60 -8.98 5.37
N PHE A 222 -4.50 -8.92 4.61
CA PHE A 222 -3.31 -9.75 4.83
C PHE A 222 -2.18 -8.89 5.39
N LEU A 223 -1.51 -9.39 6.43
CA LEU A 223 -0.23 -8.90 6.90
C LEU A 223 0.81 -10.00 6.73
N ALA A 224 2.01 -9.62 6.29
CA ALA A 224 3.14 -10.52 6.19
C ALA A 224 4.43 -9.84 6.67
N GLY A 225 5.28 -10.59 7.36
CA GLY A 225 6.56 -10.13 7.88
C GLY A 225 6.99 -10.96 9.07
N PRO A 226 8.29 -11.01 9.41
CA PRO A 226 8.82 -11.84 10.50
C PRO A 226 8.23 -11.50 11.88
N HIS A 227 7.88 -10.22 12.10
CA HIS A 227 7.31 -9.76 13.37
C HIS A 227 5.78 -9.82 13.41
N VAL A 228 5.13 -10.23 12.31
CA VAL A 228 3.67 -10.37 12.28
C VAL A 228 3.26 -11.65 12.98
N LYS A 229 2.29 -11.55 13.88
CA LYS A 229 1.69 -12.71 14.54
C LYS A 229 0.97 -13.57 13.50
N GLY A 230 1.48 -14.77 13.27
CA GLY A 230 0.93 -15.70 12.30
C GLY A 230 -0.48 -16.20 12.64
N GLY A 231 -1.20 -16.64 11.62
CA GLY A 231 -2.53 -17.22 11.74
C GLY A 231 -3.67 -16.25 11.45
N VAL A 232 -4.89 -16.61 11.84
CA VAL A 232 -6.10 -15.81 11.65
C VAL A 232 -6.34 -14.95 12.89
N THR A 233 -6.31 -13.64 12.72
CA THR A 233 -6.62 -12.65 13.77
C THR A 233 -7.95 -11.97 13.47
N GLY A 234 -8.75 -11.70 14.50
CA GLY A 234 -10.09 -11.12 14.40
C GLY A 234 -11.19 -12.19 14.45
N THR A 235 -12.42 -11.72 14.36
CA THR A 235 -13.62 -12.57 14.38
C THR A 235 -14.06 -12.85 12.94
N LEU A 236 -14.31 -14.12 12.63
CA LEU A 236 -14.92 -14.49 11.34
C LEU A 236 -16.32 -13.87 11.24
N PRO A 237 -16.65 -13.23 10.11
CA PRO A 237 -18.01 -12.79 9.87
C PRO A 237 -18.97 -13.98 9.84
N SER A 238 -20.19 -13.77 10.32
CA SER A 238 -21.24 -14.77 10.19
C SER A 238 -21.63 -14.95 8.73
N LEU A 239 -21.84 -16.19 8.31
CA LEU A 239 -22.37 -16.52 6.99
C LEU A 239 -23.91 -16.62 6.98
N THR A 240 -24.56 -16.46 8.14
CA THR A 240 -26.02 -16.55 8.32
C THR A 240 -26.64 -15.28 8.89
N ASP A 241 -25.89 -14.53 9.72
CA ASP A 241 -26.31 -13.21 10.21
C ASP A 241 -25.76 -12.14 9.26
N LEU A 242 -26.54 -11.82 8.23
CA LEU A 242 -26.17 -10.97 7.12
C LEU A 242 -26.85 -9.60 7.21
N ASP A 243 -26.25 -8.58 6.61
CA ASP A 243 -26.91 -7.32 6.27
C ASP A 243 -27.13 -7.25 4.75
N LYS A 244 -28.42 -7.26 4.32
CA LYS A 244 -28.80 -7.23 2.89
C LYS A 244 -28.11 -8.30 2.03
N GLY A 245 -27.86 -9.49 2.60
CA GLY A 245 -27.22 -10.61 1.93
C GLY A 245 -25.68 -10.59 1.97
N GLU A 246 -25.08 -9.68 2.72
CA GLU A 246 -23.64 -9.50 2.85
C GLU A 246 -23.16 -9.85 4.25
N PRO A 247 -21.95 -10.41 4.40
CA PRO A 247 -21.33 -10.58 5.70
C PRO A 247 -21.12 -9.23 6.39
N LYS A 248 -21.53 -9.13 7.65
CA LYS A 248 -21.28 -7.93 8.46
C LYS A 248 -19.81 -7.81 8.80
N MET A 249 -19.27 -6.61 8.76
CA MET A 249 -17.91 -6.39 9.24
C MET A 249 -17.79 -6.71 10.73
N THR A 250 -16.66 -7.24 11.13
CA THR A 250 -16.32 -7.55 12.53
C THR A 250 -15.16 -6.69 13.05
N THR A 251 -14.42 -6.08 12.14
CA THR A 251 -13.25 -5.26 12.45
C THR A 251 -13.22 -4.01 11.56
N ASP A 252 -13.14 -2.84 12.17
CA ASP A 252 -12.89 -1.59 11.45
C ASP A 252 -11.44 -1.56 10.97
N PHE A 253 -11.22 -1.32 9.67
CA PHE A 253 -9.90 -1.32 9.05
C PHE A 253 -8.95 -0.27 9.68
N ARG A 254 -9.50 0.81 10.23
CA ARG A 254 -8.71 1.86 10.90
C ARG A 254 -8.00 1.36 12.16
N ARG A 255 -8.48 0.28 12.77
CA ARG A 255 -7.76 -0.40 13.87
C ARG A 255 -6.49 -1.09 13.38
N VAL A 256 -6.52 -1.65 12.16
CA VAL A 256 -5.30 -2.19 11.52
C VAL A 256 -4.29 -1.07 11.26
N TYR A 257 -4.75 0.07 10.74
CA TYR A 257 -3.89 1.23 10.49
C TYR A 257 -3.36 1.82 11.80
N ALA A 258 -4.18 1.92 12.85
CA ALA A 258 -3.74 2.35 14.16
C ALA A 258 -2.63 1.46 14.73
N THR A 259 -2.73 0.14 14.53
CA THR A 259 -1.68 -0.81 14.92
C THR A 259 -0.38 -0.55 14.15
N LEU A 260 -0.46 -0.39 12.83
CA LEU A 260 0.73 -0.10 12.02
C LEU A 260 1.37 1.24 12.39
N LEU A 261 0.57 2.27 12.67
CA LEU A 261 1.08 3.56 13.11
C LEU A 261 1.80 3.48 14.45
N ALA A 262 1.21 2.79 15.41
CA ALA A 262 1.76 2.69 16.78
C ALA A 262 2.94 1.72 16.87
N ASP A 263 2.73 0.48 16.44
CA ASP A 263 3.62 -0.64 16.75
C ASP A 263 4.73 -0.81 15.69
N TRP A 264 4.50 -0.34 14.45
CA TRP A 264 5.47 -0.49 13.37
C TRP A 264 6.12 0.83 12.96
N LEU A 265 5.34 1.85 12.65
CA LEU A 265 5.86 3.13 12.16
C LEU A 265 6.28 4.09 13.28
N SER A 266 5.87 3.83 14.53
CA SER A 266 6.10 4.68 15.71
C SER A 266 5.63 6.12 15.49
N VAL A 267 4.50 6.30 14.82
CA VAL A 267 3.91 7.61 14.52
C VAL A 267 2.90 7.98 15.60
N LYS A 268 3.10 9.15 16.22
CA LYS A 268 2.18 9.73 17.21
C LYS A 268 1.45 10.93 16.59
N GLY A 269 0.17 11.05 16.86
CA GLY A 269 -0.67 12.15 16.38
C GLY A 269 -1.95 11.68 15.69
N ASP A 270 -2.84 12.62 15.37
CA ASP A 270 -4.10 12.31 14.70
C ASP A 270 -3.89 12.11 13.18
N VAL A 271 -3.57 10.89 12.81
CA VAL A 271 -3.48 10.48 11.40
C VAL A 271 -4.83 10.04 10.87
N LEU A 272 -5.66 9.37 11.70
CA LEU A 272 -6.84 8.66 11.24
C LEU A 272 -8.16 9.44 11.41
N GLY A 273 -8.13 10.62 12.07
CA GLY A 273 -9.32 11.44 12.35
C GLY A 273 -10.22 10.85 13.41
N GLY A 274 -9.60 10.19 14.38
CA GLY A 274 -10.28 9.59 15.51
C GLY A 274 -9.37 8.62 16.23
N SER A 275 -9.83 8.16 17.40
CA SER A 275 -9.12 7.17 18.20
C SER A 275 -9.62 5.77 17.84
N TYR A 276 -8.71 4.93 17.38
CA TYR A 276 -8.98 3.53 17.05
C TYR A 276 -8.04 2.65 17.86
N GLU A 277 -8.61 1.77 18.67
CA GLU A 277 -7.84 0.86 19.51
C GLU A 277 -7.01 -0.10 18.61
N PRO A 278 -5.67 -0.13 18.79
CA PRO A 278 -4.82 -1.05 18.06
C PRO A 278 -5.17 -2.52 18.31
N LEU A 279 -4.82 -3.35 17.36
CA LEU A 279 -4.95 -4.81 17.44
C LEU A 279 -3.62 -5.43 17.83
N LYS A 280 -3.63 -6.64 18.39
CA LYS A 280 -2.39 -7.38 18.71
C LYS A 280 -1.94 -8.15 17.47
N LEU A 281 -1.31 -7.46 16.51
CA LEU A 281 -0.88 -8.03 15.23
C LEU A 281 0.61 -8.38 15.18
N PHE A 282 1.41 -7.87 16.10
CA PHE A 282 2.86 -8.12 16.16
C PHE A 282 3.22 -8.98 17.37
N VAL A 283 4.35 -9.72 17.26
CA VAL A 283 4.96 -10.54 18.31
C VAL A 283 6.04 -9.80 19.05
#